data_03218a6e684adc6b3ff84039b9c08c79
#
_entry.id   03218a6e684adc6b3ff84039b9c08c79
#
_cell.length_a   1.000
_cell.length_b   1.000
_cell.length_c   1.000
_cell.angle_alpha   90.00
_cell.angle_beta   90.00
_cell.angle_gamma   90.00
#
_symmetry.space_group_name_H-M   'P 1'
#
loop_
_entity.id
_entity.type
_entity.pdbx_description
1 polymer ?
#
loop_
_entity_poly.entity_id
_entity_poly.type
_entity_poly.pdbx_seq_one_letter_code
_entity_poly.pdbx_strand_id
1 'polypeptide(L)'
;MVIYRKEKNIMAKVMKTMDGNTAAAWTSYAFTEVAGIFPITPSSPMAEVTDDWAANGRKNIFGQTVDVVEMESAAGASGTVHGSLAAGALTTTYTASQGLLLMIPNLYKIAGELL
;
A
#
# COMPACT_ATOMS: atom_id res chain seq x y z
N MET A 1 -8.35 1.23 -16.42
CA MET A 1 -6.92 1.00 -16.16
C MET A 1 -6.36 -0.03 -17.13
N VAL A 2 -5.16 0.21 -17.60
CA VAL A 2 -4.48 -0.70 -18.54
C VAL A 2 -3.45 -1.53 -17.78
N ILE A 3 -3.50 -2.83 -17.97
CA ILE A 3 -2.59 -3.77 -17.31
C ILE A 3 -1.80 -4.52 -18.38
N TYR A 4 -0.49 -4.66 -18.17
CA TYR A 4 0.36 -5.48 -19.01
C TYR A 4 0.66 -6.79 -18.30
N ARG A 5 0.47 -7.90 -19.01
CA ARG A 5 0.65 -9.24 -18.47
C ARG A 5 1.40 -10.11 -19.47
N LYS A 6 2.34 -10.90 -18.96
CA LYS A 6 3.08 -11.85 -19.79
C LYS A 6 2.36 -13.19 -19.78
N GLU A 7 1.88 -13.64 -20.94
CA GLU A 7 1.26 -14.95 -21.12
C GLU A 7 1.94 -15.67 -22.28
N LYS A 8 2.28 -16.94 -22.10
CA LYS A 8 2.93 -17.77 -23.15
C LYS A 8 4.11 -17.05 -23.82
N ASN A 9 4.93 -16.37 -23.03
CA ASN A 9 6.10 -15.59 -23.48
C ASN A 9 5.74 -14.36 -24.34
N ILE A 10 4.48 -13.93 -24.33
CA ILE A 10 4.02 -12.74 -25.04
C ILE A 10 3.52 -11.71 -24.02
N MET A 11 3.96 -10.46 -24.17
CA MET A 11 3.43 -9.34 -23.40
C MET A 11 2.12 -8.90 -24.02
N ALA A 12 1.02 -9.11 -23.31
CA ALA A 12 -0.31 -8.71 -23.76
C ALA A 12 -0.81 -7.50 -22.98
N LYS A 13 -1.42 -6.56 -23.69
CA LYS A 13 -2.11 -5.42 -23.08
C LYS A 13 -3.52 -5.86 -22.70
N VAL A 14 -3.83 -5.81 -21.40
CA VAL A 14 -5.13 -6.22 -20.87
C VAL A 14 -5.84 -4.99 -20.32
N MET A 15 -7.08 -4.79 -20.77
CA MET A 15 -7.96 -3.74 -20.26
C MET A 15 -8.94 -4.35 -19.27
N LYS A 16 -9.11 -3.69 -18.11
CA LYS A 16 -10.02 -4.17 -17.08
C LYS A 16 -10.71 -2.98 -16.43
N THR A 17 -12.04 -3.11 -16.26
CA THR A 17 -12.82 -2.11 -15.52
C THR A 17 -12.70 -2.40 -14.02
N MET A 18 -12.39 -1.37 -13.25
CA MET A 18 -12.32 -1.46 -11.80
C MET A 18 -12.58 -0.09 -11.17
N ASP A 19 -12.96 -0.07 -9.89
CA ASP A 19 -13.13 1.16 -9.15
C ASP A 19 -11.78 1.83 -8.85
N GLY A 20 -11.82 3.12 -8.46
CA GLY A 20 -10.62 3.90 -8.19
C GLY A 20 -9.76 3.35 -7.06
N ASN A 21 -10.39 2.87 -5.99
CA ASN A 21 -9.65 2.26 -4.87
C ASN A 21 -8.87 1.02 -5.31
N THR A 22 -9.49 0.15 -6.10
CA THR A 22 -8.83 -1.05 -6.61
C THR A 22 -7.71 -0.69 -7.57
N ALA A 23 -7.90 0.29 -8.44
CA ALA A 23 -6.87 0.76 -9.37
C ALA A 23 -5.65 1.34 -8.63
N ALA A 24 -5.90 2.17 -7.62
CA ALA A 24 -4.83 2.74 -6.79
C ALA A 24 -4.08 1.66 -6.02
N ALA A 25 -4.79 0.70 -5.45
CA ALA A 25 -4.18 -0.43 -4.75
C ALA A 25 -3.36 -1.30 -5.69
N TRP A 26 -3.86 -1.56 -6.90
CA TRP A 26 -3.13 -2.32 -7.91
C TRP A 26 -1.78 -1.70 -8.23
N THR A 27 -1.78 -0.41 -8.50
CA THR A 27 -0.56 0.32 -8.86
C THR A 27 0.41 0.40 -7.68
N SER A 28 -0.08 0.74 -6.49
CA SER A 28 0.77 0.87 -5.30
C SER A 28 1.32 -0.46 -4.82
N TYR A 29 0.56 -1.54 -4.92
CA TYR A 29 1.00 -2.88 -4.50
C TYR A 29 2.29 -3.29 -5.21
N ALA A 30 2.40 -2.99 -6.50
CA ALA A 30 3.58 -3.36 -7.30
C ALA A 30 4.87 -2.80 -6.72
N PHE A 31 4.82 -1.62 -6.09
CA PHE A 31 6.00 -0.92 -5.56
C PHE A 31 6.09 -0.98 -4.03
N THR A 32 5.22 -1.72 -3.37
CA THR A 32 5.14 -1.76 -1.91
C THR A 32 5.86 -2.99 -1.36
N GLU A 33 6.70 -2.78 -0.36
CA GLU A 33 7.29 -3.86 0.42
C GLU A 33 6.55 -4.08 1.73
N VAL A 34 6.16 -2.99 2.40
CA VAL A 34 5.40 -3.04 3.66
C VAL A 34 4.20 -2.11 3.54
N ALA A 35 3.04 -2.58 3.94
CA ALA A 35 1.83 -1.77 4.05
C ALA A 35 1.42 -1.68 5.52
N GLY A 36 1.56 -0.49 6.09
CA GLY A 36 1.09 -0.21 7.45
C GLY A 36 -0.29 0.40 7.38
N ILE A 37 -1.31 -0.28 7.89
CA ILE A 37 -2.69 0.12 7.68
C ILE A 37 -3.52 0.23 8.95
N PHE A 38 -4.47 1.14 8.91
CA PHE A 38 -5.63 1.22 9.77
C PHE A 38 -6.81 1.61 8.90
N PRO A 39 -7.61 0.65 8.42
CA PRO A 39 -8.64 0.93 7.41
C PRO A 39 -9.63 1.99 7.85
N ILE A 40 -9.94 2.93 6.97
CA ILE A 40 -10.90 3.99 7.20
C ILE A 40 -11.66 4.30 5.90
N THR A 41 -12.97 4.49 6.00
CA THR A 41 -13.81 4.87 4.87
C THR A 41 -13.50 6.31 4.42
N PRO A 42 -13.39 6.60 3.12
CA PRO A 42 -13.68 5.75 1.96
C PRO A 42 -12.48 4.98 1.40
N SER A 43 -11.33 4.99 2.06
CA SER A 43 -10.11 4.34 1.55
C SER A 43 -9.95 2.89 1.99
N SER A 44 -10.80 2.39 2.88
CA SER A 44 -10.69 1.02 3.38
C SER A 44 -10.64 -0.05 2.29
N PRO A 45 -11.34 0.06 1.13
CA PRO A 45 -11.20 -0.93 0.08
C PRO A 45 -9.77 -1.09 -0.45
N MET A 46 -8.96 -0.04 -0.46
CA MET A 46 -7.55 -0.14 -0.85
C MET A 46 -6.77 -1.05 0.09
N ALA A 47 -6.95 -0.86 1.39
CA ALA A 47 -6.29 -1.69 2.41
C ALA A 47 -6.78 -3.13 2.36
N GLU A 48 -8.09 -3.32 2.19
CA GLU A 48 -8.70 -4.66 2.13
C GLU A 48 -8.20 -5.47 0.94
N VAL A 49 -8.14 -4.86 -0.26
CA VAL A 49 -7.65 -5.55 -1.47
C VAL A 49 -6.17 -5.86 -1.34
N THR A 50 -5.39 -4.95 -0.77
CA THR A 50 -3.95 -5.15 -0.54
C THR A 50 -3.71 -6.33 0.39
N ASP A 51 -4.47 -6.41 1.48
CA ASP A 51 -4.39 -7.50 2.43
C ASP A 51 -4.78 -8.83 1.78
N ASP A 52 -5.86 -8.83 1.01
CA ASP A 52 -6.34 -10.01 0.31
C ASP A 52 -5.30 -10.54 -0.70
N TRP A 53 -4.72 -9.65 -1.49
CA TRP A 53 -3.66 -10.04 -2.43
C TRP A 53 -2.42 -10.58 -1.73
N ALA A 54 -2.02 -9.97 -0.62
CA ALA A 54 -0.88 -10.44 0.16
C ALA A 54 -1.15 -11.83 0.77
N ALA A 55 -2.36 -12.04 1.29
CA ALA A 55 -2.78 -13.33 1.83
C ALA A 55 -2.80 -14.44 0.77
N ASN A 56 -3.07 -14.10 -0.49
CA ASN A 56 -3.08 -15.03 -1.61
C ASN A 56 -1.71 -15.17 -2.27
N GLY A 57 -0.66 -14.60 -1.71
CA GLY A 57 0.70 -14.78 -2.17
C GLY A 57 1.08 -13.96 -3.40
N ARG A 58 0.29 -12.92 -3.74
CA ARG A 58 0.63 -12.03 -4.86
C ARG A 58 1.94 -11.30 -4.60
N LYS A 59 2.81 -11.28 -5.59
CA LYS A 59 4.13 -10.67 -5.47
C LYS A 59 4.16 -9.25 -6.06
N ASN A 60 4.99 -8.40 -5.47
CA ASN A 60 5.31 -7.08 -6.02
C ASN A 60 6.36 -7.21 -7.13
N ILE A 61 6.83 -6.08 -7.66
CA ILE A 61 7.86 -6.09 -8.72
C ILE A 61 9.21 -6.60 -8.23
N PHE A 62 9.43 -6.65 -6.93
CA PHE A 62 10.67 -7.17 -6.33
C PHE A 62 10.63 -8.68 -6.10
N GLY A 63 9.55 -9.34 -6.47
CA GLY A 63 9.38 -10.79 -6.30
C GLY A 63 9.01 -11.22 -4.89
N GLN A 64 8.56 -10.30 -4.06
CA GLN A 64 8.18 -10.54 -2.67
C GLN A 64 6.70 -10.28 -2.43
N THR A 65 6.11 -11.00 -1.47
CA THR A 65 4.76 -10.71 -0.99
C THR A 65 4.83 -9.50 -0.07
N VAL A 66 3.87 -8.59 -0.20
CA VAL A 66 3.79 -7.40 0.66
C VAL A 66 3.51 -7.82 2.10
N ASP A 67 4.29 -7.27 3.03
CA ASP A 67 4.02 -7.40 4.46
C ASP A 67 2.94 -6.39 4.86
N VAL A 68 1.76 -6.89 5.19
CA VAL A 68 0.63 -6.06 5.61
C VAL A 68 0.55 -6.09 7.13
N VAL A 69 0.68 -4.91 7.75
CA VAL A 69 0.60 -4.76 9.20
C VAL A 69 -0.60 -3.88 9.53
N GLU A 70 -1.61 -4.46 10.15
CA GLU A 70 -2.78 -3.72 10.61
C GLU A 70 -2.58 -3.27 12.06
N MET A 71 -2.71 -1.97 12.28
CA MET A 71 -2.53 -1.35 13.58
C MET A 71 -3.88 -0.97 14.20
N GLU A 72 -3.87 -0.56 15.46
CA GLU A 72 -5.09 -0.22 16.19
C GLU A 72 -5.49 1.25 16.09
N SER A 73 -4.71 2.06 15.37
CA SER A 73 -5.01 3.48 15.14
C SER A 73 -4.26 3.99 13.91
N ALA A 74 -4.75 5.11 13.36
CA ALA A 74 -4.05 5.77 12.27
C ALA A 74 -2.68 6.28 12.70
N ALA A 75 -2.57 6.80 13.92
CA ALA A 75 -1.29 7.23 14.48
C ALA A 75 -0.31 6.06 14.61
N GLY A 76 -0.80 4.90 15.06
CA GLY A 76 -0.01 3.67 15.12
C GLY A 76 0.44 3.19 13.76
N ALA A 77 -0.45 3.27 12.75
CA ALA A 77 -0.10 2.93 11.37
C ALA A 77 1.04 3.84 10.86
N SER A 78 0.98 5.14 11.12
CA SER A 78 2.04 6.07 10.72
C SER A 78 3.36 5.78 11.44
N GLY A 79 3.31 5.32 12.69
CA GLY A 79 4.50 4.87 13.43
C GLY A 79 5.15 3.65 12.78
N THR A 80 4.34 2.68 12.35
CA THR A 80 4.81 1.50 11.61
C THR A 80 5.45 1.91 10.28
N VAL A 81 4.82 2.84 9.55
CA VAL A 81 5.36 3.39 8.30
C VAL A 81 6.72 4.03 8.55
N HIS A 82 6.83 4.84 9.60
CA HIS A 82 8.09 5.49 9.96
C HIS A 82 9.20 4.46 10.22
N GLY A 83 8.92 3.45 11.02
CA GLY A 83 9.89 2.39 11.31
C GLY A 83 10.33 1.62 10.08
N SER A 84 9.37 1.27 9.21
CA SER A 84 9.66 0.56 7.95
C SER A 84 10.53 1.39 7.02
N LEU A 85 10.26 2.69 6.90
CA LEU A 85 11.06 3.59 6.07
C LEU A 85 12.48 3.72 6.62
N ALA A 86 12.63 3.84 7.94
CA ALA A 86 13.94 3.89 8.59
C ALA A 86 14.75 2.61 8.35
N ALA A 87 14.08 1.47 8.21
CA ALA A 87 14.70 0.18 7.88
C ALA A 87 15.01 0.04 6.38
N GLY A 88 14.62 0.99 5.55
CA GLY A 88 14.91 0.99 4.12
C GLY A 88 13.86 0.35 3.25
N ALA A 89 12.68 0.02 3.77
CA ALA A 89 11.59 -0.58 3.00
C ALA A 89 10.75 0.49 2.29
N LEU A 90 10.26 0.17 1.09
CA LEU A 90 9.25 0.98 0.43
C LEU A 90 7.90 0.70 1.07
N THR A 91 7.34 1.69 1.73
CA THR A 91 6.17 1.54 2.59
C THR A 91 5.00 2.35 2.07
N THR A 92 3.81 1.76 2.13
CA THR A 92 2.56 2.39 1.73
C THR A 92 1.57 2.37 2.89
N THR A 93 0.76 3.40 2.98
CA THR A 93 -0.40 3.43 3.87
C THR A 93 -1.60 4.02 3.12
N TYR A 94 -2.78 3.65 3.56
CA TYR A 94 -4.03 4.13 2.99
C TYR A 94 -4.87 4.73 4.10
N THR A 95 -5.27 5.98 3.93
CA THR A 95 -6.04 6.69 4.94
C THR A 95 -6.95 7.73 4.29
N ALA A 96 -7.75 8.40 5.10
CA ALA A 96 -8.62 9.49 4.67
C ALA A 96 -8.93 10.39 5.86
N SER A 97 -9.25 11.67 5.58
CA SER A 97 -9.76 12.64 6.55
C SER A 97 -9.00 12.65 7.89
N GLN A 98 -9.69 12.29 8.98
CA GLN A 98 -9.12 12.33 10.32
C GLN A 98 -7.91 11.41 10.50
N GLY A 99 -7.87 10.29 9.81
CA GLY A 99 -6.72 9.39 9.84
C GLY A 99 -5.46 10.08 9.38
N LEU A 100 -5.53 10.84 8.29
CA LEU A 100 -4.40 11.63 7.80
C LEU A 100 -3.99 12.68 8.82
N LEU A 101 -4.95 13.37 9.44
CA LEU A 101 -4.66 14.36 10.48
C LEU A 101 -3.93 13.76 11.67
N LEU A 102 -4.30 12.56 12.06
CA LEU A 102 -3.64 11.84 13.16
C LEU A 102 -2.21 11.40 12.81
N MET A 103 -1.90 11.29 11.54
CA MET A 103 -0.55 10.93 11.07
C MET A 103 0.39 12.11 10.96
N ILE A 104 -0.10 13.36 10.97
CA ILE A 104 0.70 14.56 10.71
C ILE A 104 1.97 14.66 11.58
N PRO A 105 1.94 14.44 12.90
CA PRO A 105 3.16 14.51 13.70
C PRO A 105 4.26 13.57 13.21
N ASN A 106 3.90 12.35 12.82
CA ASN A 106 4.85 11.38 12.28
C ASN A 106 5.33 11.76 10.88
N LEU A 107 4.48 12.40 10.08
CA LEU A 107 4.86 12.87 8.75
C LEU A 107 5.96 13.93 8.83
N TYR A 108 5.88 14.84 9.78
CA TYR A 108 6.95 15.82 10.02
C TYR A 108 8.26 15.15 10.38
N LYS A 109 8.21 14.13 11.21
CA LYS A 109 9.40 13.38 11.60
C LYS A 109 10.00 12.62 10.43
N ILE A 110 9.17 11.95 9.62
CA ILE A 110 9.62 11.25 8.43
C ILE A 110 10.30 12.20 7.45
N ALA A 111 9.68 13.36 7.19
CA ALA A 111 10.24 14.37 6.32
C ALA A 111 11.56 14.94 6.87
N GLY A 112 11.63 15.17 8.17
CA GLY A 112 12.84 15.68 8.82
C GLY A 112 14.01 14.71 8.77
N GLU A 113 13.73 13.41 8.73
CA GLU A 113 14.73 12.35 8.60
C GLU A 113 15.05 12.00 7.14
N LEU A 114 14.40 12.66 6.19
CA LEU A 114 14.59 12.43 4.74
C LEU A 114 14.29 10.99 4.29
N LEU A 115 13.27 10.40 4.88
CA LEU A 115 12.87 9.03 4.56
C LEU A 115 11.88 8.95 3.38
#